data_5eafd1e7cd3323a11f2d9818a9d27dad
#
_entry.id   5eafd1e7cd3323a11f2d9818a9d27dad
#
_cell.length_a   1.000
_cell.length_b   1.000
_cell.length_c   1.000
_cell.angle_alpha   90.00
_cell.angle_beta   90.00
_cell.angle_gamma   90.00
#
_symmetry.space_group_name_H-M   'P 1'
#
loop_
_entity.id
_entity.type
_entity.pdbx_description
1 polymer ?
#
loop_
_entity_poly.entity_id
_entity_poly.type
_entity_poly.pdbx_seq_one_letter_code
_entity_poly.pdbx_strand_id
1 'polypeptide(L)'
;MSEQEIKSRDTANIDWRAIWQSLDWDDTDRQQQVIQERLKQRAQQYAQPAKHQTTYQEEREEAYHLLTFRLGAERYGIDVRMVTSVRSIGKLTRVPGAPPFYRGVVNIRGQIVTVLDLRILLSLGMDTSEIPPELIVVKNHMIELAILADHVSDVERILIDAVEPIEME
;
A
#
# COMPACT_ATOMS: atom_id res chain seq x y z
N MET A 1 10.06 -3.36 -68.58
CA MET A 1 10.12 -4.74 -68.01
C MET A 1 9.91 -4.58 -66.53
N SER A 2 8.90 -4.85 -66.02
CA SER A 2 7.59 -5.44 -66.03
C SER A 2 7.20 -5.54 -64.56
N GLU A 3 6.32 -4.64 -64.19
CA GLU A 3 5.42 -4.90 -63.08
C GLU A 3 4.64 -6.15 -63.42
N GLN A 4 4.70 -7.15 -62.56
CA GLN A 4 3.61 -8.13 -62.30
C GLN A 4 4.14 -9.27 -61.43
N GLU A 5 3.42 -9.52 -60.38
CA GLU A 5 3.34 -10.73 -59.58
C GLU A 5 3.72 -10.58 -58.11
N ILE A 6 2.93 -9.76 -57.42
CA ILE A 6 2.65 -10.12 -56.02
C ILE A 6 1.23 -10.64 -55.98
N LYS A 7 1.15 -11.95 -56.18
CA LYS A 7 -0.06 -12.75 -56.08
C LYS A 7 -0.67 -12.61 -54.70
N SER A 8 -1.92 -12.19 -54.67
CA SER A 8 -2.81 -12.15 -53.50
C SER A 8 -2.73 -13.49 -52.72
N ARG A 9 -2.29 -13.44 -51.50
CA ARG A 9 -2.55 -14.49 -50.55
C ARG A 9 -4.03 -14.42 -50.17
N ASP A 10 -4.70 -15.45 -50.60
CA ASP A 10 -6.08 -15.84 -50.26
C ASP A 10 -6.30 -15.63 -48.74
N THR A 11 -7.04 -14.56 -48.39
CA THR A 11 -7.59 -14.45 -47.06
C THR A 11 -8.74 -15.44 -47.03
N ALA A 12 -8.43 -16.65 -46.60
CA ALA A 12 -9.41 -17.67 -46.33
C ALA A 12 -10.59 -17.04 -45.59
N ASN A 13 -11.74 -17.13 -46.21
CA ASN A 13 -13.01 -16.68 -45.66
C ASN A 13 -13.27 -17.49 -44.38
N ILE A 14 -12.83 -16.97 -43.25
CA ILE A 14 -13.06 -17.58 -41.94
C ILE A 14 -14.53 -17.44 -41.64
N ASP A 15 -15.25 -18.54 -41.64
CA ASP A 15 -16.66 -18.57 -41.24
C ASP A 15 -16.76 -18.40 -39.71
N TRP A 16 -16.79 -17.14 -39.30
CA TRP A 16 -16.94 -16.79 -37.90
C TRP A 16 -18.21 -17.31 -37.25
N ARG A 17 -19.29 -17.53 -38.05
CA ARG A 17 -20.55 -18.11 -37.54
C ARG A 17 -20.35 -19.56 -37.12
N ALA A 18 -19.65 -20.34 -37.92
CA ALA A 18 -19.36 -21.73 -37.58
C ALA A 18 -18.45 -21.82 -36.32
N ILE A 19 -17.49 -20.92 -36.19
CA ILE A 19 -16.63 -20.84 -35.00
C ILE A 19 -17.45 -20.44 -33.76
N TRP A 20 -18.33 -19.46 -33.86
CA TRP A 20 -19.15 -19.04 -32.72
C TRP A 20 -20.19 -20.11 -32.31
N GLN A 21 -20.67 -20.93 -33.24
CA GLN A 21 -21.55 -22.05 -32.93
C GLN A 21 -20.84 -23.25 -32.34
N SER A 22 -19.55 -23.41 -32.59
CA SER A 22 -18.72 -24.50 -32.01
C SER A 22 -18.13 -24.16 -30.64
N LEU A 23 -18.19 -22.89 -30.24
CA LEU A 23 -17.84 -22.46 -28.88
C LEU A 23 -19.03 -22.76 -27.96
N ASP A 24 -18.97 -23.92 -27.34
CA ASP A 24 -19.96 -24.38 -26.37
C ASP A 24 -19.85 -23.53 -25.09
N TRP A 25 -20.63 -22.45 -25.01
CA TRP A 25 -20.68 -21.54 -23.85
C TRP A 25 -21.33 -22.18 -22.62
N ASP A 26 -21.94 -23.34 -22.78
CA ASP A 26 -22.67 -24.05 -21.72
C ASP A 26 -21.70 -24.76 -20.74
N ASP A 27 -20.43 -24.97 -21.17
CA ASP A 27 -19.44 -25.65 -20.33
C ASP A 27 -18.81 -24.67 -19.28
N THR A 28 -18.85 -23.37 -19.52
CA THR A 28 -18.32 -22.35 -18.62
C THR A 28 -19.16 -22.24 -17.34
N ASP A 29 -20.48 -22.29 -17.47
CA ASP A 29 -21.41 -22.24 -16.34
C ASP A 29 -21.32 -23.53 -15.48
N ARG A 30 -21.18 -24.69 -16.11
CA ARG A 30 -20.93 -25.95 -15.39
C ARG A 30 -19.59 -25.96 -14.67
N GLN A 31 -18.53 -25.46 -15.28
CA GLN A 31 -17.24 -25.36 -14.63
C GLN A 31 -17.27 -24.38 -13.44
N GLN A 32 -17.96 -23.26 -13.57
CA GLN A 32 -18.11 -22.31 -12.44
C GLN A 32 -18.93 -22.91 -11.30
N GLN A 33 -19.99 -23.65 -11.59
CA GLN A 33 -20.77 -24.36 -10.56
C GLN A 33 -19.94 -25.40 -9.82
N VAL A 34 -19.12 -26.19 -10.52
CA VAL A 34 -18.24 -27.19 -9.93
C VAL A 34 -17.15 -26.52 -9.06
N ILE A 35 -16.61 -25.39 -9.50
CA ILE A 35 -15.62 -24.62 -8.72
C ILE A 35 -16.28 -24.05 -7.45
N GLN A 36 -17.48 -23.48 -7.57
CA GLN A 36 -18.19 -22.95 -6.41
C GLN A 36 -18.57 -24.04 -5.39
N GLU A 37 -18.99 -25.21 -5.87
CA GLU A 37 -19.31 -26.34 -5.00
C GLU A 37 -18.05 -26.84 -4.26
N ARG A 38 -16.92 -26.96 -4.94
CA ARG A 38 -15.62 -27.32 -4.32
C ARG A 38 -15.15 -26.27 -3.33
N LEU A 39 -15.36 -24.99 -3.60
CA LEU A 39 -15.01 -23.91 -2.66
C LEU A 39 -15.91 -23.95 -1.42
N LYS A 40 -17.23 -24.21 -1.59
CA LYS A 40 -18.16 -24.39 -0.45
C LYS A 40 -17.78 -25.61 0.40
N GLN A 41 -17.47 -26.75 -0.22
CA GLN A 41 -17.03 -27.94 0.52
C GLN A 41 -15.74 -27.72 1.28
N ARG A 42 -14.75 -27.02 0.67
CA ARG A 42 -13.52 -26.64 1.39
C ARG A 42 -13.80 -25.67 2.52
N ALA A 43 -14.61 -24.65 2.29
CA ALA A 43 -15.00 -23.71 3.35
C ALA A 43 -15.70 -24.43 4.52
N GLN A 44 -16.56 -25.39 4.27
CA GLN A 44 -17.19 -26.21 5.31
C GLN A 44 -16.20 -27.14 6.02
N GLN A 45 -15.21 -27.68 5.32
CA GLN A 45 -14.18 -28.54 5.91
C GLN A 45 -13.21 -27.75 6.82
N TYR A 46 -12.95 -26.48 6.49
CA TYR A 46 -12.13 -25.58 7.32
C TYR A 46 -12.97 -24.82 8.36
N ALA A 47 -14.30 -24.82 8.24
CA ALA A 47 -15.21 -24.23 9.21
C ALA A 47 -15.57 -25.19 10.37
N GLN A 48 -14.78 -26.27 10.59
CA GLN A 48 -14.89 -26.97 11.87
C GLN A 48 -14.45 -26.02 12.96
N PRO A 49 -15.35 -25.69 13.90
CA PRO A 49 -14.94 -24.88 15.04
C PRO A 49 -13.86 -25.67 15.77
N ALA A 50 -12.64 -25.18 15.76
CA ALA A 50 -11.60 -25.65 16.64
C ALA A 50 -12.21 -25.58 18.04
N LYS A 51 -12.43 -26.77 18.66
CA LYS A 51 -12.81 -26.90 20.06
C LYS A 51 -11.63 -26.50 20.94
N HIS A 52 -11.29 -25.24 20.85
CA HIS A 52 -10.60 -24.51 21.89
C HIS A 52 -11.44 -23.26 22.13
N GLN A 53 -12.56 -23.46 22.82
CA GLN A 53 -13.17 -22.42 23.63
C GLN A 53 -12.18 -22.12 24.74
N THR A 54 -11.11 -21.45 24.42
CA THR A 54 -10.48 -20.58 25.39
C THR A 54 -11.42 -19.37 25.43
N THR A 55 -12.19 -19.31 26.51
CA THR A 55 -12.99 -18.14 26.87
C THR A 55 -12.02 -17.01 27.18
N TYR A 56 -11.48 -16.40 26.11
CA TYR A 56 -10.97 -15.05 26.18
C TYR A 56 -12.19 -14.16 25.89
N GLN A 57 -12.94 -13.83 26.93
CA GLN A 57 -13.48 -12.50 27.04
C GLN A 57 -12.25 -11.56 27.11
N GLU A 58 -11.55 -11.45 26.00
CA GLU A 58 -10.78 -10.25 25.73
C GLU A 58 -11.84 -9.15 25.63
N GLU A 59 -12.04 -8.44 26.74
CA GLU A 59 -12.41 -7.04 26.68
C GLU A 59 -11.53 -6.51 25.57
N ARG A 60 -12.13 -6.13 24.45
CA ARG A 60 -11.40 -5.54 23.32
C ARG A 60 -10.95 -4.18 23.80
N GLU A 61 -9.87 -4.17 24.58
CA GLU A 61 -9.17 -2.94 24.89
C GLU A 61 -8.80 -2.34 23.53
N GLU A 62 -9.52 -1.29 23.19
CA GLU A 62 -9.25 -0.56 21.96
C GLU A 62 -7.81 -0.08 22.02
N ALA A 63 -7.02 -0.41 21.02
CA ALA A 63 -5.59 -0.09 20.98
C ALA A 63 -5.19 0.44 19.62
N TYR A 64 -4.29 1.39 19.65
CA TYR A 64 -3.58 1.84 18.46
C TYR A 64 -2.42 0.91 18.16
N HIS A 65 -2.18 0.63 16.88
CA HIS A 65 -0.97 0.00 16.39
C HIS A 65 -0.13 1.08 15.71
N LEU A 66 0.91 1.52 16.36
CA LEU A 66 1.73 2.65 15.92
C LEU A 66 3.09 2.16 15.44
N LEU A 67 3.45 2.52 14.20
CA LEU A 67 4.84 2.44 13.77
C LEU A 67 5.60 3.54 14.52
N THR A 68 6.58 3.14 15.34
CA THR A 68 7.39 4.07 16.11
C THR A 68 8.66 4.45 15.36
N PHE A 69 9.06 5.71 15.47
CA PHE A 69 10.24 6.24 14.82
C PHE A 69 10.84 7.39 15.66
N ARG A 70 12.07 7.77 15.36
CA ARG A 70 12.79 8.84 16.05
C ARG A 70 13.01 10.05 15.17
N LEU A 71 12.86 11.22 15.79
CA LEU A 71 13.28 12.52 15.28
C LEU A 71 14.21 13.13 16.33
N GLY A 72 15.51 13.06 16.12
CA GLY A 72 16.51 13.41 17.13
C GLY A 72 16.42 12.54 18.37
N ALA A 73 16.21 13.18 19.52
CA ALA A 73 16.08 12.48 20.81
C ALA A 73 14.66 11.96 21.11
N GLU A 74 13.67 12.44 20.40
CA GLU A 74 12.26 12.17 20.66
C GLU A 74 11.74 10.98 19.85
N ARG A 75 10.77 10.26 20.43
CA ARG A 75 10.06 9.16 19.78
C ARG A 75 8.67 9.62 19.37
N TYR A 76 8.28 9.23 18.16
CA TYR A 76 6.98 9.49 17.58
C TYR A 76 6.33 8.18 17.13
N GLY A 77 5.02 8.20 17.00
CA GLY A 77 4.24 7.08 16.48
C GLY A 77 3.26 7.54 15.43
N ILE A 78 3.08 6.73 14.39
CA ILE A 78 2.07 6.93 13.38
C ILE A 78 1.26 5.66 13.20
N ASP A 79 -0.06 5.79 13.02
CA ASP A 79 -0.93 4.64 12.81
C ASP A 79 -0.44 3.80 11.63
N VAL A 80 -0.16 2.53 11.88
CA VAL A 80 0.36 1.61 10.88
C VAL A 80 -0.55 1.49 9.66
N ARG A 81 -1.85 1.73 9.82
CA ARG A 81 -2.82 1.71 8.71
C ARG A 81 -2.58 2.82 7.68
N MET A 82 -1.91 3.89 8.08
CA MET A 82 -1.53 4.98 7.19
C MET A 82 -0.20 4.72 6.49
N VAL A 83 0.61 3.77 6.97
CA VAL A 83 1.95 3.52 6.46
C VAL A 83 1.88 2.58 5.24
N THR A 84 2.39 3.06 4.12
CA THR A 84 2.47 2.27 2.88
C THR A 84 3.79 1.53 2.75
N SER A 85 4.89 2.16 3.15
CA SER A 85 6.23 1.55 3.16
C SER A 85 7.22 2.34 4.00
N VAL A 86 8.24 1.64 4.48
CA VAL A 86 9.45 2.22 5.08
C VAL A 86 10.62 1.87 4.17
N ARG A 87 11.53 2.82 3.95
CA ARG A 87 12.68 2.64 3.08
C ARG A 87 13.79 3.63 3.37
N SER A 88 14.99 3.30 2.93
CA SER A 88 16.08 4.26 2.93
C SER A 88 15.81 5.37 1.91
N ILE A 89 16.27 6.58 2.24
CA ILE A 89 16.17 7.72 1.34
C ILE A 89 16.98 7.46 0.06
N GLY A 90 16.34 7.69 -1.07
CA GLY A 90 16.98 7.64 -2.37
C GLY A 90 17.42 9.02 -2.83
N LYS A 91 17.42 9.23 -4.16
CA LYS A 91 17.73 10.53 -4.75
C LYS A 91 16.60 11.53 -4.43
N LEU A 92 16.91 12.48 -3.56
CA LEU A 92 16.02 13.60 -3.22
C LEU A 92 16.26 14.75 -4.21
N THR A 93 15.19 15.24 -4.83
CA THR A 93 15.20 16.40 -5.71
C THR A 93 14.56 17.58 -5.00
N ARG A 94 15.31 18.64 -4.75
CA ARG A 94 14.81 19.86 -4.11
C ARG A 94 13.88 20.63 -5.06
N VAL A 95 12.84 21.22 -4.50
CA VAL A 95 11.92 22.11 -5.22
C VAL A 95 12.24 23.55 -4.85
N PRO A 96 12.65 24.40 -5.79
CA PRO A 96 12.94 25.81 -5.52
C PRO A 96 11.71 26.55 -5.01
N GLY A 97 11.90 27.42 -4.01
CA GLY A 97 10.83 28.23 -3.45
C GLY A 97 9.87 27.53 -2.51
N ALA A 98 10.08 26.23 -2.26
CA ALA A 98 9.29 25.49 -1.28
C ALA A 98 9.64 25.89 0.16
N PRO A 99 8.70 25.77 1.11
CA PRO A 99 8.94 26.02 2.53
C PRO A 99 10.06 25.10 3.08
N PRO A 100 10.79 25.50 4.14
CA PRO A 100 11.92 24.75 4.67
C PRO A 100 11.61 23.31 5.09
N PHE A 101 10.40 23.04 5.62
CA PHE A 101 9.97 21.69 5.99
C PHE A 101 9.69 20.78 4.79
N TYR A 102 9.54 21.36 3.60
CA TYR A 102 9.40 20.64 2.35
C TYR A 102 10.79 20.38 1.76
N ARG A 103 11.35 19.20 2.03
CA ARG A 103 12.73 18.88 1.64
C ARG A 103 12.90 18.61 0.15
N GLY A 104 11.82 18.28 -0.54
CA GLY A 104 11.82 18.01 -1.96
C GLY A 104 10.87 16.88 -2.35
N VAL A 105 11.22 16.19 -3.43
CA VAL A 105 10.48 15.04 -3.94
C VAL A 105 11.41 13.85 -4.19
N VAL A 106 10.86 12.64 -4.06
CA VAL A 106 11.51 11.38 -4.43
C VAL A 106 10.65 10.62 -5.42
N ASN A 107 11.27 9.83 -6.28
CA ASN A 107 10.56 8.92 -7.16
C ASN A 107 10.46 7.55 -6.47
N ILE A 108 9.24 7.11 -6.23
CA ILE A 108 8.92 5.80 -5.65
C ILE A 108 8.12 5.00 -6.67
N ARG A 109 8.74 4.00 -7.30
CA ARG A 109 8.10 3.13 -8.30
C ARG A 109 7.40 3.91 -9.44
N GLY A 110 8.01 5.02 -9.88
CA GLY A 110 7.45 5.86 -10.94
C GLY A 110 6.51 6.97 -10.45
N GLN A 111 6.15 6.99 -9.19
CA GLN A 111 5.35 8.06 -8.58
C GLN A 111 6.24 9.10 -7.90
N ILE A 112 5.93 10.36 -8.09
CA ILE A 112 6.61 11.48 -7.43
C ILE A 112 5.93 11.74 -6.08
N VAL A 113 6.67 11.51 -5.01
CA VAL A 113 6.18 11.64 -3.64
C VAL A 113 6.89 12.81 -2.96
N THR A 114 6.11 13.66 -2.31
CA THR A 114 6.60 14.79 -1.52
C THR A 114 7.29 14.30 -0.26
N VAL A 115 8.44 14.90 0.07
CA VAL A 115 9.20 14.57 1.29
C VAL A 115 9.14 15.73 2.27
N LEU A 116 8.64 15.44 3.48
CA LEU A 116 8.53 16.40 4.57
C LEU A 116 9.53 16.08 5.69
N ASP A 117 10.06 17.13 6.28
CA ASP A 117 10.90 17.08 7.49
C ASP A 117 10.08 17.59 8.68
N LEU A 118 9.59 16.66 9.49
CA LEU A 118 8.79 17.00 10.66
C LEU A 118 9.59 17.71 11.74
N ARG A 119 10.93 17.57 11.78
CA ARG A 119 11.78 18.30 12.74
C ARG A 119 11.64 19.80 12.58
N ILE A 120 11.52 20.26 11.32
CA ILE A 120 11.29 21.67 10.99
C ILE A 120 9.83 22.06 11.21
N LEU A 121 8.91 21.23 10.74
CA LEU A 121 7.47 21.49 10.84
C LEU A 121 7.00 21.61 12.29
N LEU A 122 7.50 20.75 13.17
CA LEU A 122 7.18 20.73 14.60
C LEU A 122 8.09 21.65 15.44
N SER A 123 9.04 22.36 14.79
CA SER A 123 9.98 23.29 15.46
C SER A 123 10.75 22.66 16.62
N LEU A 124 11.29 21.46 16.41
CA LEU A 124 11.96 20.68 17.45
C LEU A 124 13.31 21.26 17.91
N GLY A 125 13.75 22.40 17.34
CA GLY A 125 14.95 23.13 17.77
C GLY A 125 16.29 22.41 17.54
N MET A 126 16.29 21.36 16.70
CA MET A 126 17.50 20.56 16.41
C MET A 126 18.16 20.96 15.09
N ASP A 127 19.42 20.54 14.92
CA ASP A 127 20.12 20.73 13.64
C ASP A 127 19.46 19.90 12.53
N THR A 128 19.02 20.59 11.49
CA THR A 128 18.38 19.99 10.32
C THR A 128 19.25 20.06 9.07
N SER A 129 20.55 20.31 9.23
CA SER A 129 21.52 20.37 8.13
C SER A 129 21.66 19.00 7.45
N GLU A 130 21.63 17.93 8.24
CA GLU A 130 21.67 16.57 7.73
C GLU A 130 20.28 16.05 7.39
N ILE A 131 20.22 15.29 6.31
CA ILE A 131 18.98 14.62 5.87
C ILE A 131 18.92 13.25 6.54
N PRO A 132 17.87 12.95 7.32
CA PRO A 132 17.68 11.64 7.92
C PRO A 132 17.69 10.52 6.88
N PRO A 133 18.21 9.33 7.25
CA PRO A 133 18.43 8.25 6.29
C PRO A 133 17.19 7.48 5.89
N GLU A 134 16.10 7.59 6.65
CA GLU A 134 14.89 6.77 6.45
C GLU A 134 13.69 7.60 6.03
N LEU A 135 12.85 6.98 5.22
CA LEU A 135 11.58 7.52 4.75
C LEU A 135 10.42 6.62 5.18
N ILE A 136 9.43 7.21 5.81
CA ILE A 136 8.13 6.58 6.08
C ILE A 136 7.16 7.14 5.06
N VAL A 137 6.69 6.31 4.12
CA VAL A 137 5.69 6.69 3.14
C VAL A 137 4.32 6.47 3.74
N VAL A 138 3.55 7.54 3.83
CA VAL A 138 2.21 7.52 4.40
C VAL A 138 1.18 7.93 3.36
N LYS A 139 0.01 7.34 3.46
CA LYS A 139 -1.10 7.59 2.56
C LYS A 139 -2.42 7.61 3.30
N ASN A 140 -3.25 8.56 2.95
CA ASN A 140 -4.67 8.57 3.28
C ASN A 140 -5.50 8.69 2.00
N HIS A 141 -6.80 8.93 2.13
CA HIS A 141 -7.72 9.04 0.99
C HIS A 141 -7.40 10.21 0.05
N MET A 142 -6.66 11.22 0.51
CA MET A 142 -6.42 12.47 -0.22
C MET A 142 -4.96 12.70 -0.57
N ILE A 143 -4.02 12.24 0.25
CA ILE A 143 -2.61 12.61 0.18
C ILE A 143 -1.73 11.38 0.35
N GLU A 144 -0.68 11.32 -0.48
CA GLU A 144 0.46 10.42 -0.29
C GLU A 144 1.73 11.26 -0.16
N LEU A 145 2.44 11.08 0.94
CA LEU A 145 3.67 11.81 1.23
C LEU A 145 4.68 10.92 1.97
N ALA A 146 5.91 11.39 2.06
CA ALA A 146 6.96 10.71 2.80
C ALA A 146 7.47 11.62 3.92
N ILE A 147 7.72 11.02 5.08
CA ILE A 147 8.25 11.68 6.27
C ILE A 147 9.68 11.19 6.46
N LEU A 148 10.61 12.11 6.72
CA LEU A 148 11.98 11.79 7.10
C LEU A 148 12.03 11.31 8.55
N ALA A 149 12.78 10.24 8.79
CA ALA A 149 13.02 9.72 10.14
C ALA A 149 14.51 9.38 10.33
N ASP A 150 15.04 9.66 11.52
CA ASP A 150 16.40 9.30 11.87
C ASP A 150 16.54 7.78 12.07
N HIS A 151 15.52 7.16 12.62
CA HIS A 151 15.43 5.72 12.77
C HIS A 151 13.97 5.28 12.89
N VAL A 152 13.60 4.24 12.16
CA VAL A 152 12.29 3.59 12.27
C VAL A 152 12.46 2.31 13.09
N SER A 153 11.64 2.18 14.12
CA SER A 153 11.65 1.04 15.04
C SER A 153 10.56 0.04 14.68
N ASP A 154 9.90 -0.51 15.69
CA ASP A 154 8.87 -1.53 15.53
C ASP A 154 7.45 -0.96 15.57
N VAL A 155 6.47 -1.84 15.30
CA VAL A 155 5.05 -1.53 15.54
C VAL A 155 4.71 -1.85 16.98
N GLU A 156 4.31 -0.84 17.73
CA GLU A 156 3.91 -0.96 19.12
C GLU A 156 2.38 -0.90 19.27
N ARG A 157 1.83 -1.72 20.16
CA ARG A 157 0.43 -1.66 20.56
C ARG A 157 0.30 -0.75 21.77
N ILE A 158 -0.46 0.32 21.65
CA ILE A 158 -0.70 1.30 22.72
C ILE A 158 -2.21 1.33 23.00
N LEU A 159 -2.58 1.10 24.26
CA LEU A 159 -3.98 1.18 24.67
C LEU A 159 -4.49 2.61 24.52
N ILE A 160 -5.75 2.77 24.10
CA ILE A 160 -6.34 4.09 23.90
C ILE A 160 -6.32 4.90 25.21
N ASP A 161 -6.56 4.25 26.33
CA ASP A 161 -6.55 4.88 27.65
C ASP A 161 -5.18 5.39 28.10
N ALA A 162 -4.10 4.90 27.45
CA ALA A 162 -2.73 5.37 27.69
C ALA A 162 -2.35 6.60 26.83
N VAL A 163 -3.25 7.05 25.97
CA VAL A 163 -3.02 8.20 25.08
C VAL A 163 -3.74 9.42 25.64
N GLU A 164 -2.96 10.44 25.98
CA GLU A 164 -3.51 11.72 26.39
C GLU A 164 -3.79 12.59 25.16
N PRO A 165 -5.02 13.06 24.95
CA PRO A 165 -5.31 14.00 23.86
C PRO A 165 -4.66 15.34 24.14
N ILE A 166 -4.00 15.92 23.11
CA ILE A 166 -3.53 17.30 23.20
C ILE A 166 -4.72 18.21 22.91
N GLU A 167 -5.15 19.01 23.90
CA GLU A 167 -6.09 20.10 23.69
C GLU A 167 -5.36 21.20 22.91
N MET A 168 -5.78 21.43 21.66
CA MET A 168 -5.31 22.59 20.91
C MET A 168 -6.17 23.80 21.30
N GLU A 169 -5.55 24.75 21.99
CA GLU A 169 -6.14 26.10 22.21
C GLU A 169 -6.16 26.91 20.92
#